data_a36466a576b7ddc5e4886e54579dc573
#
_entry.id   a36466a576b7ddc5e4886e54579dc573
#
_cell.length_a   1.000
_cell.length_b   1.000
_cell.length_c   1.000
_cell.angle_alpha   90.00
_cell.angle_beta   90.00
_cell.angle_gamma   90.00
#
_symmetry.space_group_name_H-M   'P 1'
#
loop_
_entity.id
_entity.type
_entity.pdbx_description
1 polymer ?
#
loop_
_entity_poly.entity_id
_entity_poly.type
_entity_poly.pdbx_seq_one_letter_code
_entity_poly.pdbx_strand_id
1 'polypeptide(L)' 'MAELRITWKKSAIGYPPDQRRTVRALGLRRLGQTVQHSDSRAVRGMILKVRHLVEVEEAGE' A
#
# COMPACT_ATOMS: atom_id res chain seq x y z
N MET A 1 5.28 8.61 16.73
CA MET A 1 5.79 7.87 15.60
C MET A 1 4.95 8.12 14.38
N ALA A 2 5.59 8.14 13.26
CA ALA A 2 4.88 8.41 12.01
C ALA A 2 4.11 7.19 11.57
N GLU A 3 2.95 7.44 10.99
CA GLU A 3 2.16 6.39 10.39
C GLU A 3 1.93 6.71 8.94
N LEU A 4 1.74 5.67 8.15
CA LEU A 4 1.50 5.80 6.74
C LEU A 4 0.08 5.36 6.44
N ARG A 5 -0.62 6.19 5.68
CA ARG A 5 -1.97 5.88 5.23
C ARG A 5 -1.89 5.51 3.76
N ILE A 6 -2.32 4.32 3.43
CA ILE A 6 -2.17 3.78 2.09
C ILE A 6 -3.53 3.51 1.51
N THR A 7 -3.82 4.11 0.36
CA THR A 7 -5.08 3.93 -0.33
C THR A 7 -4.83 3.26 -1.67
N TRP A 8 -5.61 2.22 -1.96
CA TRP A 8 -5.49 1.50 -3.24
C TRP A 8 -6.24 2.29 -4.30
N LYS A 9 -5.51 2.87 -5.25
CA LYS A 9 -6.09 3.76 -6.25
C LYS A 9 -6.32 3.12 -7.60
N LYS A 10 -5.45 2.21 -8.03
CA LYS A 10 -5.55 1.61 -9.35
C LYS A 10 -5.68 0.11 -9.25
N SER A 11 -6.50 -0.47 -10.15
CA SER A 11 -6.69 -1.91 -10.18
C SER A 11 -5.38 -2.63 -10.46
N ALA A 12 -5.20 -3.75 -9.79
CA ALA A 12 -4.02 -4.59 -10.01
C ALA A 12 -4.24 -5.63 -11.11
N ILE A 13 -5.40 -5.61 -11.76
CA ILE A 13 -5.69 -6.52 -12.84
C ILE A 13 -4.74 -6.22 -13.99
N GLY A 14 -4.07 -7.26 -14.49
CA GLY A 14 -3.10 -7.09 -15.55
C GLY A 14 -1.68 -6.88 -15.07
N TYR A 15 -1.49 -6.68 -13.77
CA TYR A 15 -0.16 -6.58 -13.20
C TYR A 15 0.32 -7.94 -12.69
N PRO A 16 1.62 -8.13 -12.48
CA PRO A 16 2.15 -9.41 -12.01
C PRO A 16 1.55 -9.83 -10.68
N PRO A 17 1.41 -11.15 -10.44
CA PRO A 17 0.85 -11.64 -9.19
C PRO A 17 1.58 -11.16 -7.94
N ASP A 18 2.88 -10.92 -8.06
CA ASP A 18 3.69 -10.36 -6.99
C ASP A 18 3.11 -9.10 -6.43
N GLN A 19 2.71 -8.19 -7.33
CA GLN A 19 2.21 -6.90 -6.92
C GLN A 19 0.87 -7.04 -6.23
N ARG A 20 0.04 -7.95 -6.72
CA ARG A 20 -1.25 -8.19 -6.07
C ARG A 20 -1.05 -8.77 -4.67
N ARG A 21 -0.07 -9.64 -4.51
CA ARG A 21 0.25 -10.17 -3.20
C ARG A 21 0.71 -9.09 -2.25
N THR A 22 1.54 -8.18 -2.75
CA THR A 22 2.06 -7.10 -1.92
C THR A 22 0.94 -6.18 -1.46
N VAL A 23 0.02 -5.84 -2.36
CA VAL A 23 -1.14 -5.01 -2.00
C VAL A 23 -1.96 -5.73 -0.92
N ARG A 24 -2.18 -7.02 -1.09
CA ARG A 24 -2.93 -7.79 -0.12
C ARG A 24 -2.19 -7.88 1.22
N ALA A 25 -0.88 -7.99 1.17
CA ALA A 25 -0.07 -8.05 2.39
C ALA A 25 -0.15 -6.74 3.17
N LEU A 26 -0.39 -5.64 2.47
CA LEU A 26 -0.60 -4.36 3.13
C LEU A 26 -1.97 -4.27 3.81
N GLY A 27 -2.85 -5.21 3.54
CA GLY A 27 -4.18 -5.23 4.11
C GLY A 27 -5.24 -4.67 3.20
N LEU A 28 -4.88 -4.32 1.97
CA LEU A 28 -5.83 -3.76 1.01
C LEU A 28 -6.49 -4.89 0.25
N ARG A 29 -7.81 -4.89 0.25
CA ARG A 29 -8.58 -5.94 -0.43
C ARG A 29 -9.49 -5.39 -1.50
N ARG A 30 -9.78 -4.11 -1.47
CA ARG A 30 -10.67 -3.46 -2.41
C ARG A 30 -10.04 -2.20 -2.95
N LEU A 31 -10.38 -1.90 -4.17
CA LEU A 31 -10.01 -0.62 -4.75
C LEU A 31 -10.68 0.49 -3.93
N GLY A 32 -9.92 1.51 -3.61
CA GLY A 32 -10.42 2.62 -2.82
C GLY A 32 -10.29 2.44 -1.31
N GLN A 33 -9.92 1.25 -0.87
CA GLN A 33 -9.73 0.99 0.55
C GLN A 33 -8.48 1.68 1.07
N THR A 34 -8.54 2.16 2.30
CA THR A 34 -7.42 2.80 2.96
C THR A 34 -7.04 2.02 4.20
N VAL A 35 -5.74 1.82 4.42
CA VAL A 35 -5.24 1.19 5.63
C VAL A 35 -4.14 2.05 6.22
N GLN A 36 -3.88 1.87 7.50
CA GLN A 36 -2.79 2.55 8.19
C GLN A 36 -1.76 1.56 8.65
N HIS A 37 -0.50 1.92 8.50
CA HIS A 37 0.62 1.12 8.97
C HIS A 37 1.63 2.03 9.63
N SER A 38 2.36 1.47 10.61
CA SER A 38 3.49 2.17 11.17
C SER A 38 4.57 2.30 10.11
N ASP A 39 5.26 3.44 10.14
CA ASP A 39 6.35 3.68 9.22
C ASP A 39 7.51 2.76 9.59
N SER A 40 7.75 1.75 8.80
CA SER A 40 8.81 0.80 9.01
C SER A 40 9.47 0.47 7.68
N ARG A 41 10.66 -0.09 7.77
CA ARG A 41 11.40 -0.46 6.58
C ARG A 41 10.65 -1.51 5.76
N ALA A 42 10.03 -2.46 6.44
CA ALA A 42 9.28 -3.51 5.77
C ALA A 42 8.09 -2.95 5.00
N VAL A 43 7.35 -2.04 5.65
CA VAL A 43 6.19 -1.42 5.02
C VAL A 43 6.63 -0.57 3.84
N ARG A 44 7.70 0.20 4.00
CA ARG A 44 8.19 1.04 2.91
C ARG A 44 8.63 0.21 1.72
N GLY A 45 9.26 -0.94 1.98
CA GLY A 45 9.65 -1.85 0.92
C GLY A 45 8.47 -2.36 0.12
N MET A 46 7.40 -2.72 0.81
CA MET A 46 6.19 -3.17 0.14
C MET A 46 5.57 -2.05 -0.68
N ILE A 47 5.53 -0.86 -0.12
CA ILE A 47 4.96 0.29 -0.81
C ILE A 47 5.72 0.59 -2.09
N LEU A 48 7.04 0.49 -2.06
CA LEU A 48 7.85 0.76 -3.24
C LEU A 48 7.50 -0.16 -4.40
N LYS A 49 7.12 -1.39 -4.10
CA LYS A 49 6.76 -2.36 -5.14
C LYS A 49 5.46 -2.01 -5.83
N VAL A 50 4.54 -1.36 -5.11
CA VAL A 50 3.20 -1.12 -5.63
C VAL A 50 2.83 0.36 -5.62
N ARG A 51 3.81 1.24 -5.51
CA ARG A 51 3.52 2.67 -5.40
C ARG A 51 2.74 3.21 -6.59
N HIS A 52 2.83 2.54 -7.72
CA HIS A 52 2.08 2.94 -8.91
C HIS A 52 0.60 2.55 -8.83
N LEU A 53 0.25 1.74 -7.84
CA LEU A 53 -1.13 1.28 -7.64
C LEU A 53 -1.79 1.95 -6.46
N VAL A 54 -1.00 2.51 -5.56
CA VAL A 54 -1.53 3.06 -4.31
C VAL A 54 -1.07 4.50 -4.13
N GLU A 55 -1.78 5.19 -3.26
CA GLU A 55 -1.39 6.53 -2.84
C GLU A 55 -1.03 6.48 -1.37
N VAL A 56 0.08 7.07 -1.00
CA VAL A 56 0.58 7.03 0.37
C VAL A 56 0.61 8.43 0.94
N GLU A 57 0.05 8.59 2.13
CA GLU A 57 0.11 9.83 2.88
C GLU A 57 0.77 9.56 4.20
N GLU A 58 1.62 10.48 4.63
CA GLU A 58 2.16 10.40 5.98
C GLU A 58 1.15 11.06 6.91
N ALA A 59 0.70 10.31 7.89
CA ALA A 59 -0.29 10.77 8.83
C ALA A 59 0.33 10.82 10.21
N GLY A 60 0.03 11.89 10.91
CA GLY A 60 0.50 12.05 12.26
C GLY A 60 1.93 12.52 12.31
N GLU A 61 2.43 12.57 13.44
CA GLU A 61 3.78 13.06 13.66
C GLU A 61 4.37 12.50 14.79
#